data_c0d22584184d2ab692563ca21850ac8d
#
_entry.id   c0d22584184d2ab692563ca21850ac8d
#
_cell.length_a   1.000
_cell.length_b   1.000
_cell.length_c   1.000
_cell.angle_alpha   90.00
_cell.angle_beta   90.00
_cell.angle_gamma   90.00
#
_symmetry.space_group_name_H-M   'P 1'
#
loop_
_entity.id
_entity.type
_entity.pdbx_description
1 polymer ?
#
loop_
_entity_poly.entity_id
_entity_poly.type
_entity_poly.pdbx_seq_one_letter_code
_entity_poly.pdbx_strand_id
1 'polypeptide(L)'
;ALPGRLNVIVSRRLQPADISAKNVVVVKSLNEALSLAQARSRTGRVFVIGGGEIYRRTIAIADRVWLTKINHDFEGDTYFPTIPRGRFRGECFRTLLPSAKRPWRVDFECWMKRSGA
;
A
#
# COMPACT_ATOMS: atom_id res chain seq x y z
N ALA A 1 -5.84 6.66 11.54
CA ALA A 1 -6.09 5.21 11.57
C ALA A 1 -7.41 4.89 10.86
N LEU A 2 -7.44 3.79 10.16
CA LEU A 2 -8.65 3.34 9.47
C LEU A 2 -9.59 2.64 10.47
N PRO A 3 -10.88 2.99 10.49
CA PRO A 3 -11.81 2.41 11.45
C PRO A 3 -12.13 0.95 11.15
N GLY A 4 -12.52 0.21 12.20
CA GLY A 4 -13.00 -1.16 12.08
C GLY A 4 -11.94 -2.21 11.75
N ARG A 5 -10.65 -1.88 11.90
CA ARG A 5 -9.55 -2.79 11.58
C ARG A 5 -8.32 -2.49 12.43
N LEU A 6 -7.43 -3.47 12.53
CA LEU A 6 -6.15 -3.26 13.19
C LEU A 6 -5.25 -2.44 12.29
N ASN A 7 -4.65 -1.39 12.86
CA ASN A 7 -3.69 -0.52 12.19
C ASN A 7 -2.33 -0.75 12.82
N VAL A 8 -1.36 -1.21 12.02
CA VAL A 8 0.00 -1.48 12.49
C VAL A 8 0.92 -0.41 11.93
N ILE A 9 1.59 0.30 12.82
CA ILE A 9 2.54 1.37 12.46
C ILE A 9 3.95 0.85 12.68
N VAL A 10 4.79 0.97 11.66
CA VAL A 10 6.21 0.64 11.74
C VAL A 10 6.97 1.93 12.00
N SER A 11 7.56 2.07 13.18
CA SER A 11 8.32 3.27 13.54
C SER A 11 9.35 2.97 14.61
N ARG A 12 10.56 3.47 14.41
CA ARG A 12 11.61 3.40 15.43
C ARG A 12 11.52 4.54 16.44
N ARG A 13 10.80 5.59 16.13
CA ARG A 13 10.70 6.81 16.93
C ARG A 13 9.48 6.86 17.83
N LEU A 14 8.33 6.40 17.29
CA LEU A 14 7.10 6.39 18.06
C LEU A 14 7.15 5.31 19.12
N GLN A 15 6.66 5.67 20.30
CA GLN A 15 6.44 4.72 21.38
C GLN A 15 4.95 4.38 21.46
N PRO A 16 4.58 3.20 21.96
CA PRO A 16 3.16 2.87 22.14
C PRO A 16 2.39 3.90 22.95
N ALA A 17 3.07 4.56 23.91
CA ALA A 17 2.45 5.59 24.73
C ALA A 17 2.11 6.87 23.95
N ASP A 18 2.74 7.12 22.81
CA ASP A 18 2.46 8.29 21.98
C ASP A 18 1.13 8.19 21.23
N ILE A 19 0.58 6.98 21.17
CA ILE A 19 -0.66 6.73 20.47
C ILE A 19 -1.65 6.07 21.42
N SER A 20 -2.75 6.75 21.67
CA SER A 20 -3.81 6.28 22.56
C SER A 20 -5.04 5.76 21.82
N ALA A 21 -4.92 5.54 20.50
CA ALA A 21 -6.04 5.06 19.70
C ALA A 21 -6.25 3.56 19.85
N LYS A 22 -7.52 3.17 19.93
CA LYS A 22 -7.94 1.76 19.87
C LYS A 22 -7.58 1.18 18.51
N ASN A 23 -7.21 -0.08 18.45
CA ASN A 23 -6.87 -0.76 17.19
C ASN A 23 -5.61 -0.21 16.49
N VAL A 24 -4.73 0.46 17.21
CA VAL A 24 -3.45 0.91 16.68
C VAL A 24 -2.33 0.28 17.50
N VAL A 25 -1.39 -0.34 16.80
CA VAL A 25 -0.22 -0.97 17.41
C VAL A 25 1.02 -0.39 16.73
N VAL A 26 2.03 -0.03 17.51
CA VAL A 26 3.30 0.45 17.00
C VAL A 26 4.34 -0.65 17.16
N VAL A 27 5.01 -1.00 16.09
CA VAL A 27 6.11 -1.97 16.08
C VAL A 27 7.35 -1.33 15.47
N LYS A 28 8.52 -1.90 15.76
CA LYS A 28 9.80 -1.31 15.36
C LYS A 28 10.35 -1.84 14.05
N SER A 29 9.86 -2.96 13.56
CA SER A 29 10.33 -3.56 12.32
C SER A 29 9.18 -3.98 11.41
N LEU A 30 9.48 -4.02 10.11
CA LEU A 30 8.52 -4.49 9.11
C LEU A 30 8.19 -5.97 9.31
N ASN A 31 9.16 -6.78 9.68
CA ASN A 31 8.93 -8.21 9.93
C ASN A 31 7.95 -8.42 11.08
N GLU A 32 8.09 -7.67 12.16
CA GLU A 32 7.12 -7.71 13.26
C GLU A 32 5.73 -7.30 12.78
N ALA A 33 5.65 -6.24 11.98
CA ALA A 33 4.39 -5.74 11.46
C ALA A 33 3.68 -6.79 10.61
N LEU A 34 4.38 -7.42 9.68
CA LEU A 34 3.80 -8.43 8.80
C LEU A 34 3.37 -9.68 9.57
N SER A 35 4.17 -10.14 10.51
CA SER A 35 3.83 -11.29 11.35
C SER A 35 2.58 -11.02 12.19
N LEU A 36 2.51 -9.85 12.80
CA LEU A 36 1.37 -9.45 13.62
C LEU A 36 0.10 -9.31 12.76
N ALA A 37 0.22 -8.63 11.63
CA ALA A 37 -0.91 -8.40 10.74
C ALA A 37 -1.46 -9.71 10.19
N GLN A 38 -0.59 -10.64 9.79
CA GLN A 38 -1.00 -11.97 9.32
C GLN A 38 -1.71 -12.76 10.41
N ALA A 39 -1.18 -12.76 11.63
CA ALA A 39 -1.76 -13.48 12.75
C ALA A 39 -3.13 -12.95 13.14
N ARG A 40 -3.37 -11.65 12.96
CA ARG A 40 -4.63 -10.99 13.31
C ARG A 40 -5.62 -10.88 12.17
N SER A 41 -5.21 -11.17 10.94
CA SER A 41 -6.10 -11.10 9.78
C SER A 41 -7.12 -12.23 9.80
N ARG A 42 -8.39 -11.88 9.66
CA ARG A 42 -9.49 -12.86 9.57
C ARG A 42 -9.61 -13.49 8.19
N THR A 43 -9.16 -12.78 7.16
CA THR A 43 -9.29 -13.21 5.76
C THR A 43 -7.99 -13.73 5.18
N GLY A 44 -6.89 -13.65 5.91
CA GLY A 44 -5.55 -13.91 5.41
C GLY A 44 -4.97 -12.76 4.58
N ARG A 45 -5.72 -11.66 4.43
CA ARG A 45 -5.27 -10.50 3.66
C ARG A 45 -4.65 -9.45 4.57
N VAL A 46 -3.54 -8.89 4.12
CA VAL A 46 -2.84 -7.79 4.78
C VAL A 46 -2.64 -6.69 3.74
N PHE A 47 -3.07 -5.48 4.07
CA PHE A 47 -2.94 -4.33 3.19
C PHE A 47 -1.80 -3.41 3.65
N VAL A 48 -0.92 -3.09 2.71
CA VAL A 48 0.16 -2.13 2.93
C VAL A 48 -0.26 -0.81 2.30
N ILE A 49 -0.37 0.22 3.11
CA ILE A 49 -0.89 1.53 2.68
C ILE A 49 0.13 2.66 2.78
N GLY A 50 1.40 2.33 2.88
CA GLY A 50 2.49 3.30 2.82
C GLY A 50 3.29 3.40 4.12
N GLY A 51 4.18 4.29 4.19
CA GLY A 51 4.68 5.18 3.14
C GLY A 51 5.68 4.59 2.16
N GLY A 52 6.40 5.48 1.48
CA GLY A 52 7.27 5.12 0.36
C GLY A 52 8.32 4.07 0.68
N GLU A 53 8.96 4.14 1.85
CA GLU A 53 9.94 3.13 2.24
C GLU A 53 9.28 1.76 2.47
N ILE A 54 8.10 1.73 3.08
CA ILE A 54 7.36 0.49 3.30
C ILE A 54 6.95 -0.11 1.95
N TYR A 55 6.49 0.70 1.01
CA TYR A 55 6.18 0.24 -0.35
C TYR A 55 7.40 -0.37 -1.03
N ARG A 56 8.55 0.30 -0.96
CA ARG A 56 9.79 -0.21 -1.57
C ARG A 56 10.21 -1.57 -1.00
N ARG A 57 9.99 -1.77 0.29
CA ARG A 57 10.37 -3.00 0.97
C ARG A 57 9.36 -4.12 0.77
N THR A 58 8.10 -3.81 0.49
CA THR A 58 7.03 -4.81 0.36
C THR A 58 6.68 -5.16 -1.07
N ILE A 59 7.05 -4.34 -2.05
CA ILE A 59 6.72 -4.61 -3.46
C ILE A 59 7.27 -5.96 -3.92
N ALA A 60 8.40 -6.40 -3.36
CA ALA A 60 9.01 -7.67 -3.71
C ALA A 60 8.25 -8.89 -3.20
N ILE A 61 7.41 -8.72 -2.20
CA ILE A 61 6.67 -9.83 -1.57
C ILE A 61 5.15 -9.71 -1.69
N ALA A 62 4.67 -8.62 -2.26
CA ALA A 62 3.24 -8.42 -2.44
C ALA A 62 2.66 -9.39 -3.47
N ASP A 63 1.44 -9.82 -3.26
CA ASP A 63 0.69 -10.66 -4.20
C ASP A 63 -0.07 -9.82 -5.21
N ARG A 64 -0.54 -8.65 -4.80
CA ARG A 64 -1.28 -7.71 -5.64
C ARG A 64 -0.89 -6.28 -5.31
N VAL A 65 -0.88 -5.46 -6.34
CA VAL A 65 -0.70 -4.02 -6.21
C VAL A 65 -1.88 -3.33 -6.86
N TRP A 66 -2.61 -2.56 -6.06
CA TRP A 66 -3.70 -1.72 -6.54
C TRP A 66 -3.14 -0.32 -6.74
N LEU A 67 -3.14 0.16 -7.96
CA LEU A 67 -2.52 1.42 -8.33
C LEU A 67 -3.52 2.35 -9.00
N THR A 68 -3.59 3.56 -8.52
CA THR A 68 -4.33 4.65 -9.16
C THR A 68 -3.33 5.55 -9.86
N LYS A 69 -3.40 5.62 -11.18
CA LYS A 69 -2.51 6.47 -11.98
C LYS A 69 -3.25 7.73 -12.41
N ILE A 70 -2.77 8.87 -11.97
CA ILE A 70 -3.27 10.17 -12.39
C ILE A 70 -2.32 10.69 -13.44
N ASN A 71 -2.83 10.92 -14.66
CA ASN A 71 -2.01 11.39 -15.78
C ASN A 71 -1.70 12.88 -15.65
N HIS A 72 -0.88 13.21 -14.68
CA HIS A 72 -0.41 14.55 -14.39
C HIS A 72 0.84 14.48 -13.51
N ASP A 73 1.79 15.35 -13.76
CA ASP A 73 2.98 15.44 -12.93
C ASP A 73 2.70 16.32 -11.72
N PHE A 74 2.75 15.74 -10.54
CA PHE A 74 2.64 16.45 -9.28
C PHE A 74 4.00 16.58 -8.63
N GLU A 75 4.22 17.69 -7.95
CA GLU A 75 5.39 17.81 -7.09
C GLU A 75 5.22 16.90 -5.87
N GLY A 76 6.28 16.21 -5.51
CA GLY A 76 6.27 15.32 -4.35
C GLY A 76 7.68 14.90 -3.99
N ASP A 77 7.87 14.59 -2.73
CA ASP A 77 9.14 14.12 -2.18
C ASP A 77 9.21 12.60 -2.04
N THR A 78 8.12 11.92 -2.32
CA THR A 78 8.03 10.46 -2.22
C THR A 78 7.35 9.89 -3.45
N TYR A 79 7.97 8.84 -4.01
CA TYR A 79 7.46 8.18 -5.20
C TYR A 79 7.12 6.73 -4.90
N PHE A 80 6.06 6.22 -5.54
CA PHE A 80 5.77 4.81 -5.50
C PHE A 80 6.86 4.05 -6.26
N PRO A 81 7.32 2.88 -5.76
CA PRO A 81 8.36 2.12 -6.45
C PRO A 81 7.86 1.64 -7.81
N THR A 82 8.80 1.46 -8.74
CA THR A 82 8.51 0.85 -10.04
C THR A 82 8.02 -0.58 -9.84
N ILE A 83 6.91 -0.94 -10.46
CA ILE A 83 6.35 -2.29 -10.38
C ILE A 83 7.13 -3.20 -11.33
N PRO A 84 7.80 -4.25 -10.82
CA PRO A 84 8.57 -5.16 -11.67
C PRO A 84 7.65 -5.95 -12.61
N ARG A 85 7.74 -5.70 -13.91
CA ARG A 85 6.87 -6.33 -14.91
C ARG A 85 7.16 -7.81 -15.13
N GLY A 86 8.36 -8.26 -14.81
CA GLY A 86 8.68 -9.68 -14.84
C GLY A 86 8.03 -10.47 -13.72
N ARG A 87 7.65 -9.80 -12.64
CA ARG A 87 7.03 -10.40 -11.46
C ARG A 87 5.52 -10.22 -11.43
N PHE A 88 5.03 -9.11 -11.97
CA PHE A 88 3.61 -8.75 -11.96
C PHE A 88 3.06 -8.55 -13.36
N ARG A 89 1.79 -8.90 -13.52
CA ARG A 89 1.00 -8.58 -14.70
C ARG A 89 -0.05 -7.55 -14.32
N GLY A 90 -0.10 -6.43 -15.03
CA GLY A 90 -1.02 -5.34 -14.76
C GLY A 90 -2.21 -5.31 -15.71
N GLU A 91 -3.36 -4.92 -15.17
CA GLU A 91 -4.58 -4.67 -15.93
C GLU A 91 -5.22 -3.38 -15.47
N CYS A 92 -5.62 -2.54 -16.42
CA CYS A 92 -6.46 -1.38 -16.13
C CYS A 92 -7.91 -1.84 -16.14
N PHE A 93 -8.60 -1.71 -15.02
CA PHE A 93 -9.98 -2.15 -14.92
C PHE A 93 -10.99 -1.00 -14.94
N ARG A 94 -10.54 0.21 -14.84
CA ARG A 94 -11.39 1.40 -14.92
C ARG A 94 -10.56 2.61 -15.31
N THR A 95 -11.14 3.46 -16.16
CA THR A 95 -10.57 4.74 -16.54
C THR A 95 -11.60 5.84 -16.33
N LEU A 96 -11.18 6.93 -15.72
CA LEU A 96 -11.96 8.16 -15.65
C LEU A 96 -11.35 9.16 -16.62
N LEU A 97 -12.16 9.60 -17.59
CA LEU A 97 -11.72 10.59 -18.57
C LEU A 97 -11.72 12.00 -17.96
N PRO A 98 -10.91 12.92 -18.50
CA PRO A 98 -10.91 14.31 -18.02
C PRO A 98 -12.31 14.92 -18.05
N SER A 99 -12.61 15.75 -17.05
CA SER A 99 -13.86 16.47 -16.91
C SER A 99 -13.60 17.87 -16.37
N ALA A 100 -14.64 18.72 -16.33
CA ALA A 100 -14.52 20.06 -15.78
C ALA A 100 -14.08 20.08 -14.30
N LYS A 101 -14.52 19.08 -13.53
CA LYS A 101 -14.16 18.92 -12.11
C LYS A 101 -12.79 18.28 -11.93
N ARG A 102 -12.33 17.53 -12.91
CA ARG A 102 -11.09 16.77 -12.84
C ARG A 102 -10.46 16.76 -14.23
N PRO A 103 -9.48 17.63 -14.48
CA PRO A 103 -8.91 17.80 -15.82
C PRO A 103 -7.94 16.68 -16.23
N TRP A 104 -7.73 15.68 -15.39
CA TRP A 104 -6.77 14.61 -15.63
C TRP A 104 -7.47 13.27 -15.87
N ARG A 105 -6.88 12.48 -16.76
CA ARG A 105 -7.23 11.07 -16.89
C ARG A 105 -6.76 10.31 -15.66
N VAL A 106 -7.59 9.42 -15.14
CA VAL A 106 -7.25 8.55 -14.01
C VAL A 106 -7.46 7.11 -14.42
N ASP A 107 -6.43 6.30 -14.29
CA ASP A 107 -6.48 4.87 -14.55
C ASP A 107 -6.37 4.09 -13.24
N PHE A 108 -7.28 3.16 -13.04
CA PHE A 108 -7.26 2.24 -11.91
C PHE A 108 -6.72 0.91 -12.37
N GLU A 109 -5.61 0.47 -11.81
CA GLU A 109 -4.90 -0.74 -12.22
C GLU A 109 -4.81 -1.73 -11.08
N CYS A 110 -4.88 -3.01 -11.43
CA CYS A 110 -4.55 -4.09 -10.53
C CYS A 110 -3.38 -4.88 -11.14
N TRP A 111 -2.31 -4.99 -10.39
CA TRP A 111 -1.13 -5.76 -10.75
C TRP A 111 -1.09 -7.03 -9.92
N MET A 112 -1.12 -8.16 -10.59
CA MET A 112 -1.14 -9.46 -9.93
C MET A 112 0.18 -10.16 -10.14
N LYS A 113 0.67 -10.82 -9.09
CA LYS A 113 1.87 -11.63 -9.17
C LYS A 113 1.71 -12.74 -10.22
N ARG A 114 2.71 -12.88 -11.08
CA ARG A 114 2.73 -13.93 -12.10
C ARG A 114 2.92 -15.29 -11.46
N SER A 115 2.31 -16.32 -12.04
CA SER A 115 2.51 -17.71 -11.61
C SER A 115 3.97 -18.10 -11.77
N GLY A 116 4.54 -18.71 -10.75
CA GLY A 116 5.94 -19.13 -10.76
C GLY A 116 6.95 -18.01 -10.48
N ALA A 117 6.47 -16.81 -10.16
CA ALA A 117 7.35 -15.68 -9.84
C ALA A 117 7.66 -15.61 -8.35
#